data_ee3cd5ee571fe28583ba1af9ff466dea
#
_entry.id   ee3cd5ee571fe28583ba1af9ff466dea
#
_cell.length_a   1.000
_cell.length_b   1.000
_cell.length_c   1.000
_cell.angle_alpha   90.00
_cell.angle_beta   90.00
_cell.angle_gamma   90.00
#
_symmetry.space_group_name_H-M   'P 1'
#
loop_
_entity.id
_entity.type
_entity.pdbx_description
1 polymer ?
#
loop_
_entity_poly.entity_id
_entity_poly.type
_entity_poly.pdbx_seq_one_letter_code
_entity_poly.pdbx_strand_id
1 'polypeptide(L)'
;MATAHVFIAVSLDGFISRPDGEIDWLLQRDDQTEDHGYSTFIADKDVIVMGRGTYEKVLTFDTWFYDRPVVVLSEQLVDTPVPEALQGKLRFSNHAPADLMAELASQGVARVYVDGGQMVQSFLRDGLLADMVITTVPVLIGSGRSLFGALAQDIALDLVSSHSFPSGLVQSTYRIVRG
;
A
#
# COMPACT_ATOMS: atom_id res chain seq x y z
N MET A 1 1.23 -1.46 -20.56
CA MET A 1 2.19 -1.26 -19.45
C MET A 1 1.39 -1.19 -18.16
N ALA A 2 1.74 -1.95 -17.13
CA ALA A 2 1.04 -1.90 -15.84
C ALA A 2 1.35 -0.60 -15.10
N THR A 3 0.39 -0.08 -14.33
CA THR A 3 0.54 1.10 -13.46
C THR A 3 0.35 0.72 -12.00
N ALA A 4 1.10 1.34 -11.11
CA ALA A 4 1.01 1.08 -9.68
C ALA A 4 0.34 2.25 -8.94
N HIS A 5 -0.51 1.93 -7.97
CA HIS A 5 -1.38 2.83 -7.24
C HIS A 5 -1.29 2.54 -5.74
N VAL A 6 -1.43 3.56 -4.91
CA VAL A 6 -1.36 3.44 -3.44
C VAL A 6 -2.67 3.91 -2.81
N PHE A 7 -3.12 3.19 -1.80
CA PHE A 7 -4.19 3.60 -0.89
C PHE A 7 -3.74 3.30 0.53
N ILE A 8 -3.46 4.33 1.32
CA ILE A 8 -2.82 4.14 2.63
C ILE A 8 -3.20 5.24 3.62
N ALA A 9 -3.27 4.88 4.89
CA ALA A 9 -3.45 5.83 5.99
C ALA A 9 -2.12 6.17 6.66
N VAL A 10 -1.99 7.41 7.10
CA VAL A 10 -0.83 7.91 7.83
C VAL A 10 -1.26 8.73 9.04
N SER A 11 -0.45 8.74 10.10
CA SER A 11 -0.55 9.73 11.15
C SER A 11 -0.20 11.13 10.61
N LEU A 12 -0.62 12.18 11.30
CA LEU A 12 -0.32 13.56 10.89
C LEU A 12 1.20 13.82 10.79
N ASP A 13 2.01 13.13 11.58
CA ASP A 13 3.47 13.16 11.53
C ASP A 13 4.10 12.14 10.55
N GLY A 14 3.29 11.52 9.67
CA GLY A 14 3.77 10.80 8.47
C GLY A 14 4.12 9.33 8.66
N PHE A 15 3.69 8.71 9.76
CA PHE A 15 3.94 7.28 10.02
C PHE A 15 2.75 6.41 9.59
N ILE A 16 3.05 5.21 9.09
CA ILE A 16 2.04 4.21 8.70
C ILE A 16 1.79 3.18 9.81
N SER A 17 2.74 3.01 10.72
CA SER A 17 2.61 2.12 11.87
C SER A 17 3.56 2.57 12.98
N ARG A 18 3.38 2.02 14.19
CA ARG A 18 4.36 2.11 15.26
C ARG A 18 5.66 1.38 14.89
N PRO A 19 6.75 1.54 15.64
CA PRO A 19 8.02 0.84 15.36
C PRO A 19 7.88 -0.68 15.32
N ASP A 20 7.01 -1.25 16.13
CA ASP A 20 6.69 -2.69 16.19
C ASP A 20 5.70 -3.17 15.10
N GLY A 21 5.17 -2.25 14.30
CA GLY A 21 4.20 -2.53 13.23
C GLY A 21 2.74 -2.40 13.64
N GLU A 22 2.44 -2.05 14.90
CA GLU A 22 1.06 -1.86 15.35
C GLU A 22 0.41 -0.62 14.72
N ILE A 23 -0.91 -0.73 14.47
CA ILE A 23 -1.76 0.31 13.86
C ILE A 23 -2.97 0.64 14.75
N ASP A 24 -2.84 0.45 16.05
CA ASP A 24 -3.90 0.69 17.04
C ASP A 24 -4.49 2.11 16.95
N TRP A 25 -3.65 3.10 16.69
CA TRP A 25 -4.03 4.50 16.50
C TRP A 25 -4.96 4.72 15.29
N LEU A 26 -4.85 3.89 14.25
CA LEU A 26 -5.73 3.91 13.08
C LEU A 26 -7.06 3.21 13.41
N LEU A 27 -7.00 2.00 13.97
CA LEU A 27 -8.17 1.20 14.29
C LEU A 27 -9.10 1.89 15.33
N GLN A 28 -8.55 2.68 16.25
CA GLN A 28 -9.32 3.46 17.21
C GLN A 28 -10.13 4.61 16.57
N ARG A 29 -9.74 5.05 15.38
CA ARG A 29 -10.37 6.14 14.62
C ARG A 29 -11.17 5.66 13.45
N ASP A 30 -11.07 4.39 13.13
CA ASP A 30 -11.82 3.78 12.03
C ASP A 30 -13.30 3.69 12.42
N ASP A 31 -14.08 4.57 11.84
CA ASP A 31 -15.53 4.45 11.87
C ASP A 31 -15.93 3.40 10.84
N GLN A 32 -16.09 2.16 11.28
CA GLN A 32 -16.43 1.00 10.44
C GLN A 32 -17.76 1.16 9.67
N THR A 33 -18.43 2.31 9.81
CA THR A 33 -19.61 2.64 9.01
C THR A 33 -19.27 3.20 7.63
N GLU A 34 -18.00 3.56 7.39
CA GLU A 34 -17.53 4.17 6.14
C GLU A 34 -16.24 3.48 5.65
N ASP A 35 -16.20 3.09 4.39
CA ASP A 35 -15.04 2.46 3.76
C ASP A 35 -13.97 3.44 3.25
N HIS A 36 -14.21 4.73 3.45
CA HIS A 36 -13.32 5.81 3.02
C HIS A 36 -12.89 5.72 1.54
N GLY A 37 -13.73 5.11 0.69
CA GLY A 37 -13.48 4.96 -0.75
C GLY A 37 -12.62 3.75 -1.12
N TYR A 38 -12.29 2.86 -0.18
CA TYR A 38 -11.48 1.67 -0.47
C TYR A 38 -12.16 0.74 -1.49
N SER A 39 -13.46 0.49 -1.34
CA SER A 39 -14.21 -0.37 -2.28
C SER A 39 -14.15 0.16 -3.71
N THR A 40 -14.25 1.47 -3.89
CA THR A 40 -14.10 2.12 -5.21
C THR A 40 -12.67 2.00 -5.73
N PHE A 41 -11.68 2.21 -4.85
CA PHE A 41 -10.27 2.11 -5.20
C PHE A 41 -9.88 0.70 -5.65
N ILE A 42 -10.28 -0.34 -4.88
CA ILE A 42 -9.89 -1.73 -5.16
C ILE A 42 -10.63 -2.34 -6.36
N ALA A 43 -11.79 -1.81 -6.72
CA ALA A 43 -12.65 -2.36 -7.77
C ALA A 43 -11.96 -2.50 -9.13
N ASP A 44 -11.05 -1.58 -9.45
CA ASP A 44 -10.32 -1.54 -10.72
C ASP A 44 -8.86 -2.04 -10.63
N LYS A 45 -8.48 -2.66 -9.52
CA LYS A 45 -7.16 -3.24 -9.35
C LYS A 45 -7.18 -4.74 -9.67
N ASP A 46 -6.14 -5.19 -10.36
CA ASP A 46 -6.02 -6.59 -10.80
C ASP A 46 -5.28 -7.44 -9.76
N VAL A 47 -4.30 -6.83 -9.08
CA VAL A 47 -3.41 -7.51 -8.13
C VAL A 47 -2.95 -6.55 -7.04
N ILE A 48 -2.65 -7.10 -5.87
CA ILE A 48 -2.05 -6.39 -4.74
C ILE A 48 -0.60 -6.82 -4.61
N VAL A 49 0.31 -5.86 -4.46
CA VAL A 49 1.72 -6.10 -4.15
C VAL A 49 2.02 -5.53 -2.78
N MET A 50 2.52 -6.36 -1.88
CA MET A 50 2.88 -5.93 -0.53
C MET A 50 4.23 -6.49 -0.10
N GLY A 51 4.84 -5.87 0.90
CA GLY A 51 6.06 -6.37 1.51
C GLY A 51 5.78 -7.38 2.63
N ARG A 52 6.84 -8.05 3.10
CA ARG A 52 6.79 -9.02 4.19
C ARG A 52 6.10 -8.46 5.45
N GLY A 53 6.46 -7.26 5.88
CA GLY A 53 5.90 -6.68 7.12
C GLY A 53 4.38 -6.48 7.06
N THR A 54 3.85 -6.04 5.91
CA THR A 54 2.40 -5.94 5.70
C THR A 54 1.75 -7.33 5.71
N TYR A 55 2.35 -8.29 4.99
CA TYR A 55 1.87 -9.67 4.97
C TYR A 55 1.80 -10.29 6.37
N GLU A 56 2.89 -10.20 7.14
CA GLU A 56 2.94 -10.70 8.52
C GLU A 56 1.90 -10.03 9.41
N LYS A 57 1.67 -8.70 9.24
CA LYS A 57 0.62 -7.99 9.98
C LYS A 57 -0.78 -8.47 9.61
N VAL A 58 -1.07 -8.62 8.33
CA VAL A 58 -2.38 -9.11 7.87
C VAL A 58 -2.68 -10.52 8.36
N LEU A 59 -1.68 -11.38 8.49
CA LEU A 59 -1.83 -12.72 9.06
C LEU A 59 -2.27 -12.71 10.54
N THR A 60 -2.09 -11.60 11.26
CA THR A 60 -2.57 -11.47 12.65
C THR A 60 -4.05 -11.14 12.75
N PHE A 61 -4.72 -10.83 11.65
CA PHE A 61 -6.16 -10.61 11.62
C PHE A 61 -6.90 -11.93 11.52
N ASP A 62 -8.13 -11.98 12.06
CA ASP A 62 -8.93 -13.21 12.11
C ASP A 62 -9.29 -13.75 10.72
N THR A 63 -9.33 -12.88 9.72
CA THR A 63 -9.71 -13.23 8.34
C THR A 63 -8.81 -12.58 7.31
N TRP A 64 -8.54 -13.32 6.23
CA TRP A 64 -7.94 -12.78 5.01
C TRP A 64 -9.02 -12.01 4.23
N PHE A 65 -8.89 -10.70 4.19
CA PHE A 65 -9.92 -9.82 3.62
C PHE A 65 -9.65 -9.37 2.18
N TYR A 66 -8.51 -9.76 1.61
CA TYR A 66 -8.22 -9.43 0.22
C TYR A 66 -8.93 -10.38 -0.73
N ASP A 67 -9.67 -9.82 -1.69
CA ASP A 67 -10.41 -10.53 -2.76
C ASP A 67 -9.66 -10.49 -4.11
N ARG A 68 -8.49 -9.84 -4.15
CA ARG A 68 -7.58 -9.82 -5.29
C ARG A 68 -6.38 -10.74 -5.05
N PRO A 69 -5.76 -11.28 -6.12
CA PRO A 69 -4.49 -11.99 -5.98
C PRO A 69 -3.44 -11.10 -5.32
N VAL A 70 -2.62 -11.69 -4.47
CA VAL A 70 -1.56 -10.97 -3.74
C VAL A 70 -0.19 -11.49 -4.14
N VAL A 71 0.74 -10.58 -4.39
CA VAL A 71 2.17 -10.86 -4.51
C VAL A 71 2.89 -10.26 -3.30
N VAL A 72 3.54 -11.11 -2.52
CA VAL A 72 4.37 -10.67 -1.41
C VAL A 72 5.82 -10.60 -1.88
N LEU A 73 6.37 -9.38 -1.96
CA LEU A 73 7.77 -9.17 -2.29
C LEU A 73 8.64 -9.35 -1.06
N SER A 74 9.47 -10.41 -1.08
CA SER A 74 10.39 -10.71 0.01
C SER A 74 11.46 -11.70 -0.43
N GLU A 75 12.72 -11.33 -0.27
CA GLU A 75 13.84 -12.26 -0.43
C GLU A 75 13.81 -13.42 0.57
N GLN A 76 13.26 -13.18 1.76
CA GLN A 76 13.24 -14.15 2.85
C GLN A 76 12.10 -15.16 2.75
N LEU A 77 11.01 -14.82 2.07
CA LEU A 77 9.81 -15.67 1.98
C LEU A 77 9.69 -16.42 0.66
N VAL A 78 10.54 -16.14 -0.32
CA VAL A 78 10.41 -16.71 -1.69
C VAL A 78 10.39 -18.24 -1.70
N ASP A 79 11.17 -18.88 -0.82
CA ASP A 79 11.24 -20.34 -0.69
C ASP A 79 10.29 -20.90 0.40
N THR A 80 9.48 -20.04 1.03
CA THR A 80 8.53 -20.45 2.05
C THR A 80 7.25 -20.97 1.40
N PRO A 81 6.71 -22.12 1.83
CA PRO A 81 5.44 -22.60 1.29
C PRO A 81 4.30 -21.65 1.64
N VAL A 82 3.43 -21.36 0.68
CA VAL A 82 2.21 -20.58 0.92
C VAL A 82 1.30 -21.39 1.87
N PRO A 83 0.77 -20.75 2.95
CA PRO A 83 -0.17 -21.40 3.84
C PRO A 83 -1.35 -22.02 3.08
N GLU A 84 -1.80 -23.20 3.49
CA GLU A 84 -2.85 -23.96 2.79
C GLU A 84 -4.11 -23.14 2.53
N ALA A 85 -4.56 -22.35 3.52
CA ALA A 85 -5.74 -21.49 3.41
C ALA A 85 -5.58 -20.33 2.39
N LEU A 86 -4.35 -20.04 1.96
CA LEU A 86 -4.02 -18.95 1.05
C LEU A 86 -3.50 -19.42 -0.31
N GLN A 87 -3.49 -20.74 -0.54
CA GLN A 87 -3.12 -21.31 -1.84
C GLN A 87 -4.03 -20.79 -2.94
N GLY A 88 -3.43 -20.36 -4.05
CA GLY A 88 -4.14 -19.72 -5.16
C GLY A 88 -4.55 -18.26 -4.92
N LYS A 89 -4.41 -17.73 -3.71
CA LYS A 89 -4.72 -16.33 -3.37
C LYS A 89 -3.48 -15.44 -3.31
N LEU A 90 -2.33 -16.02 -2.95
CA LEU A 90 -1.07 -15.28 -2.91
C LEU A 90 0.11 -16.11 -3.46
N ARG A 91 1.17 -15.41 -3.83
CA ARG A 91 2.48 -15.97 -4.10
C ARG A 91 3.58 -15.08 -3.52
N PHE A 92 4.72 -15.68 -3.25
CA PHE A 92 5.94 -14.95 -2.89
C PHE A 92 6.78 -14.67 -4.13
N SER A 93 7.52 -13.56 -4.11
CA SER A 93 8.46 -13.17 -5.16
C SER A 93 9.65 -12.41 -4.56
N ASN A 94 10.83 -12.57 -5.15
CA ASN A 94 12.02 -11.79 -4.81
C ASN A 94 12.48 -10.86 -5.95
N HIS A 95 11.63 -10.65 -6.94
CA HIS A 95 11.93 -9.72 -8.03
C HIS A 95 12.12 -8.29 -7.52
N ALA A 96 12.97 -7.53 -8.20
CA ALA A 96 12.95 -6.08 -8.05
C ALA A 96 11.59 -5.51 -8.51
N PRO A 97 11.13 -4.36 -7.97
CA PRO A 97 9.82 -3.80 -8.33
C PRO A 97 9.60 -3.63 -9.83
N ALA A 98 10.61 -3.17 -10.56
CA ALA A 98 10.51 -2.97 -12.02
C ALA A 98 10.33 -4.30 -12.78
N ASP A 99 11.04 -5.35 -12.38
CA ASP A 99 10.96 -6.68 -12.99
C ASP A 99 9.60 -7.31 -12.70
N LEU A 100 9.10 -7.17 -11.46
CA LEU A 100 7.77 -7.63 -11.11
C LEU A 100 6.70 -6.92 -11.94
N MET A 101 6.79 -5.60 -12.11
CA MET A 101 5.83 -4.84 -12.92
C MET A 101 5.86 -5.27 -14.40
N ALA A 102 7.04 -5.59 -14.94
CA ALA A 102 7.18 -6.14 -16.30
C ALA A 102 6.55 -7.54 -16.41
N GLU A 103 6.80 -8.41 -15.45
CA GLU A 103 6.19 -9.75 -15.36
C GLU A 103 4.67 -9.65 -15.33
N LEU A 104 4.11 -8.86 -14.41
CA LEU A 104 2.67 -8.67 -14.25
C LEU A 104 2.03 -8.12 -15.53
N ALA A 105 2.68 -7.14 -16.17
CA ALA A 105 2.21 -6.60 -17.44
C ALA A 105 2.16 -7.67 -18.56
N SER A 106 3.15 -8.58 -18.60
CA SER A 106 3.17 -9.69 -19.55
C SER A 106 2.03 -10.70 -19.32
N GLN A 107 1.52 -10.77 -18.09
CA GLN A 107 0.37 -11.60 -17.70
C GLN A 107 -0.98 -10.91 -17.93
N GLY A 108 -0.98 -9.68 -18.49
CA GLY A 108 -2.19 -8.92 -18.76
C GLY A 108 -2.68 -8.04 -17.61
N VAL A 109 -1.91 -7.95 -16.52
CA VAL A 109 -2.21 -7.04 -15.40
C VAL A 109 -2.04 -5.60 -15.87
N ALA A 110 -3.04 -4.76 -15.62
CA ALA A 110 -3.03 -3.35 -15.98
C ALA A 110 -2.82 -2.44 -14.75
N ARG A 111 -3.41 -2.77 -13.62
CA ARG A 111 -3.45 -1.91 -12.43
C ARG A 111 -3.07 -2.69 -11.16
N VAL A 112 -2.04 -2.20 -10.49
CA VAL A 112 -1.46 -2.83 -9.30
C VAL A 112 -1.72 -1.95 -8.08
N TYR A 113 -2.28 -2.51 -7.01
CA TYR A 113 -2.30 -1.86 -5.70
C TYR A 113 -1.01 -2.18 -4.95
N VAL A 114 -0.26 -1.16 -4.56
CA VAL A 114 0.98 -1.29 -3.77
C VAL A 114 0.68 -0.93 -2.31
N ASP A 115 0.89 -1.88 -1.41
CA ASP A 115 0.61 -1.75 0.01
C ASP A 115 1.86 -1.89 0.88
N GLY A 116 1.96 -1.03 1.91
CA GLY A 116 3.06 -0.99 2.86
C GLY A 116 4.18 0.00 2.50
N GLY A 117 4.72 0.66 3.55
CA GLY A 117 5.61 1.80 3.38
C GLY A 117 6.90 1.50 2.63
N GLN A 118 7.55 0.37 2.90
CA GLN A 118 8.77 0.00 2.18
C GLN A 118 8.51 -0.25 0.69
N MET A 119 7.35 -0.84 0.35
CA MET A 119 6.96 -1.02 -1.05
C MET A 119 6.67 0.31 -1.72
N VAL A 120 5.89 1.18 -1.07
CA VAL A 120 5.63 2.53 -1.57
C VAL A 120 6.93 3.28 -1.83
N GLN A 121 7.89 3.24 -0.90
CA GLN A 121 9.19 3.89 -1.04
C GLN A 121 10.01 3.31 -2.21
N SER A 122 10.03 1.99 -2.38
CA SER A 122 10.75 1.34 -3.47
C SER A 122 10.12 1.68 -4.83
N PHE A 123 8.81 1.58 -4.94
CA PHE A 123 8.09 1.92 -6.15
C PHE A 123 8.19 3.41 -6.52
N LEU A 124 8.25 4.31 -5.51
CA LEU A 124 8.52 5.74 -5.75
C LEU A 124 9.92 5.97 -6.31
N ARG A 125 10.96 5.37 -5.70
CA ARG A 125 12.35 5.51 -6.16
C ARG A 125 12.53 5.01 -7.59
N ASP A 126 11.82 3.95 -7.95
CA ASP A 126 11.89 3.34 -9.27
C ASP A 126 10.96 4.02 -10.30
N GLY A 127 10.24 5.10 -9.90
CA GLY A 127 9.34 5.84 -10.79
C GLY A 127 8.12 5.04 -11.28
N LEU A 128 7.69 4.02 -10.54
CA LEU A 128 6.65 3.07 -10.96
C LEU A 128 5.23 3.50 -10.55
N LEU A 129 5.10 4.39 -9.53
CA LEU A 129 3.78 4.85 -9.08
C LEU A 129 3.15 5.83 -10.07
N ALA A 130 1.85 5.69 -10.26
CA ALA A 130 1.02 6.62 -11.02
C ALA A 130 0.32 7.64 -10.12
N ASP A 131 -0.27 7.17 -9.04
CA ASP A 131 -1.01 7.98 -8.08
C ASP A 131 -1.01 7.37 -6.68
N MET A 132 -1.39 8.20 -5.70
CA MET A 132 -1.49 7.81 -4.30
C MET A 132 -2.74 8.45 -3.68
N VAL A 133 -3.55 7.63 -3.01
CA VAL A 133 -4.61 8.07 -2.11
C VAL A 133 -4.09 7.95 -0.68
N ILE A 134 -3.92 9.08 -0.01
CA ILE A 134 -3.35 9.17 1.34
C ILE A 134 -4.42 9.72 2.29
N THR A 135 -4.76 8.93 3.30
CA THR A 135 -5.67 9.35 4.37
C THR A 135 -4.87 9.74 5.60
N THR A 136 -4.88 11.02 5.94
CA THR A 136 -4.22 11.54 7.13
C THR A 136 -5.16 11.44 8.32
N VAL A 137 -4.72 10.73 9.35
CA VAL A 137 -5.42 10.60 10.62
C VAL A 137 -4.96 11.72 11.56
N PRO A 138 -5.87 12.46 12.24
CA PRO A 138 -5.52 13.58 13.11
C PRO A 138 -4.93 13.09 14.44
N VAL A 139 -3.73 12.49 14.38
CA VAL A 139 -2.96 11.99 15.51
C VAL A 139 -1.47 12.15 15.25
N LEU A 140 -0.73 12.45 16.29
CA LEU A 140 0.74 12.40 16.31
C LEU A 140 1.15 11.18 17.12
N ILE A 141 1.91 10.27 16.52
CA ILE A 141 2.41 9.07 17.23
C ILE A 141 3.88 9.19 17.64
N GLY A 142 4.58 10.23 17.18
CA GLY A 142 5.93 10.62 17.62
C GLY A 142 7.07 9.77 17.08
N SER A 143 6.86 8.50 16.86
CA SER A 143 7.82 7.56 16.26
C SER A 143 7.11 6.41 15.59
N GLY A 144 7.72 5.86 14.53
CA GLY A 144 7.10 4.77 13.78
C GLY A 144 7.82 4.50 12.47
N ARG A 145 7.16 3.73 11.62
CA ARG A 145 7.59 3.45 10.25
C ARG A 145 7.02 4.52 9.32
N SER A 146 7.89 5.33 8.73
CA SER A 146 7.48 6.41 7.83
C SER A 146 6.91 5.88 6.52
N LEU A 147 5.89 6.56 5.97
CA LEU A 147 5.39 6.29 4.62
C LEU A 147 6.46 6.60 3.58
N PHE A 148 7.09 7.75 3.69
CA PHE A 148 8.13 8.20 2.76
C PHE A 148 9.51 8.09 3.39
N GLY A 149 10.51 7.87 2.53
CA GLY A 149 11.91 7.82 2.90
C GLY A 149 12.74 8.78 2.05
N ALA A 150 14.08 8.61 2.09
CA ALA A 150 14.99 9.41 1.30
C ALA A 150 14.76 9.21 -0.21
N LEU A 151 14.80 10.30 -0.95
CA LEU A 151 14.72 10.37 -2.41
C LEU A 151 16.01 11.02 -2.93
N ALA A 152 16.44 10.62 -4.13
CA ALA A 152 17.61 11.21 -4.79
C ALA A 152 17.32 12.62 -5.33
N GLN A 153 16.04 12.91 -5.63
CA GLN A 153 15.56 14.20 -6.13
C GLN A 153 14.08 14.37 -5.76
N ASP A 154 13.59 15.58 -5.88
CA ASP A 154 12.18 15.89 -5.65
C ASP A 154 11.29 15.14 -6.66
N ILE A 155 10.13 14.69 -6.19
CA ILE A 155 9.05 14.13 -7.02
C ILE A 155 7.88 15.10 -6.97
N ALA A 156 7.58 15.75 -8.07
CA ALA A 156 6.45 16.66 -8.15
C ALA A 156 5.11 15.88 -8.16
N LEU A 157 4.14 16.42 -7.45
CA LEU A 157 2.80 15.84 -7.32
C LEU A 157 1.74 16.86 -7.72
N ASP A 158 0.73 16.41 -8.46
CA ASP A 158 -0.51 17.16 -8.68
C ASP A 158 -1.55 16.72 -7.64
N LEU A 159 -2.11 17.67 -6.91
CA LEU A 159 -3.29 17.39 -6.09
C LEU A 159 -4.52 17.23 -7.00
N VAL A 160 -5.08 16.02 -7.02
CA VAL A 160 -6.27 15.69 -7.82
C VAL A 160 -7.55 16.00 -7.04
N SER A 161 -7.61 15.60 -5.77
CA SER A 161 -8.75 15.85 -4.89
C SER A 161 -8.32 15.82 -3.43
N SER A 162 -9.10 16.49 -2.59
CA SER A 162 -8.98 16.39 -1.13
C SER A 162 -10.38 16.43 -0.50
N HIS A 163 -10.59 15.55 0.49
CA HIS A 163 -11.86 15.40 1.17
C HIS A 163 -11.64 15.22 2.67
N SER A 164 -12.46 15.89 3.50
CA SER A 164 -12.48 15.69 4.94
C SER A 164 -13.73 14.92 5.36
N PHE A 165 -13.55 13.95 6.24
CA PHE A 165 -14.62 13.13 6.78
C PHE A 165 -15.10 13.67 8.14
N PRO A 166 -16.35 13.39 8.56
CA PRO A 166 -16.85 13.76 9.88
C PRO A 166 -15.99 13.21 11.03
N SER A 167 -15.32 12.09 10.85
CA SER A 167 -14.35 11.50 11.79
C SER A 167 -13.09 12.34 12.00
N GLY A 168 -12.88 13.40 11.20
CA GLY A 168 -11.68 14.22 11.20
C GLY A 168 -10.55 13.71 10.31
N LEU A 169 -10.73 12.56 9.62
CA LEU A 169 -9.79 12.10 8.62
C LEU A 169 -9.78 13.02 7.41
N VAL A 170 -8.60 13.23 6.83
CA VAL A 170 -8.45 13.99 5.58
C VAL A 170 -7.81 13.09 4.54
N GLN A 171 -8.50 12.84 3.44
CA GLN A 171 -8.01 12.02 2.34
C GLN A 171 -7.67 12.89 1.13
N SER A 172 -6.47 12.73 0.61
CA SER A 172 -6.00 13.45 -0.57
C SER A 172 -5.49 12.46 -1.61
N THR A 173 -5.89 12.71 -2.86
CA THR A 173 -5.38 11.94 -4.01
C THR A 173 -4.34 12.76 -4.74
N TYR A 174 -3.17 12.21 -4.93
CA TYR A 174 -2.06 12.81 -5.65
C TYR A 174 -1.69 11.98 -6.86
N ARG A 175 -1.44 12.66 -7.98
CA ARG A 175 -0.86 12.06 -9.18
C ARG A 175 0.63 12.40 -9.26
N ILE A 176 1.45 11.41 -9.61
CA ILE A 176 2.88 11.62 -9.86
C ILE A 176 3.05 12.37 -11.18
N VAL A 177 3.73 13.52 -11.14
CA VAL A 177 4.09 14.27 -12.36
C VAL A 177 5.30 13.58 -12.97
N ARG A 178 5.13 13.07 -14.17
CA ARG A 178 6.25 12.51 -14.96
C ARG A 178 6.84 13.61 -15.81
N GLY A 179 8.13 13.84 -15.68
CA GLY A 179 8.88 14.75 -16.54
C GLY A 179 9.03 14.22 -17.95
#